data_ddefaac4317a488ff93370651410279a
#
_entry.id   ddefaac4317a488ff93370651410279a
#
_cell.length_a   1.000
_cell.length_b   1.000
_cell.length_c   1.000
_cell.angle_alpha   90.00
_cell.angle_beta   90.00
_cell.angle_gamma   90.00
#
_symmetry.space_group_name_H-M   'P 1'
#
loop_
_entity.id
_entity.type
_entity.pdbx_description
1 polymer ?
#
loop_
_entity_poly.entity_id
_entity_poly.type
_entity_poly.pdbx_seq_one_letter_code
_entity_poly.pdbx_strand_id
1 'polypeptide(L)'
;MNEGSLAEASGLRVGDKLTRFGGQPPLSFADVQWVLHQTDEQGGTIPMVVDREGRQLELSLLLPAGWRKSGDLSWRVTSWGLRRMVTGGMALEAMDDQGRDDLSISDGKMALRVKHVGRYGPHGAAKKAGIQPDDLLISYDGRDDLMTETELFDYAINHRRHGDEVKVLVRRGHRELSMQLPIQP
;
A
#
# COMPACT_ATOMS: atom_id res chain seq x y z
N MET A 1 -7.72 -13.75 4.43
CA MET A 1 -8.22 -12.46 4.89
C MET A 1 -7.13 -11.91 5.79
N ASN A 2 -6.78 -10.64 5.66
CA ASN A 2 -5.71 -10.07 6.48
C ASN A 2 -6.27 -9.66 7.83
N GLU A 3 -5.52 -9.91 8.90
CA GLU A 3 -5.84 -9.48 10.26
C GLU A 3 -5.92 -7.94 10.31
N GLY A 4 -6.89 -7.39 11.03
CA GLY A 4 -7.13 -5.96 11.09
C GLY A 4 -7.76 -5.33 9.84
N SER A 5 -8.10 -6.12 8.81
CA SER A 5 -8.71 -5.59 7.59
C SER A 5 -10.14 -5.09 7.81
N LEU A 6 -10.59 -4.12 6.99
CA LEU A 6 -11.98 -3.65 7.00
C LEU A 6 -12.99 -4.78 6.78
N ALA A 7 -12.63 -5.81 6.02
CA ALA A 7 -13.44 -7.00 5.81
C ALA A 7 -13.62 -7.79 7.12
N GLU A 8 -12.55 -8.00 7.87
CA GLU A 8 -12.61 -8.68 9.18
C GLU A 8 -13.39 -7.86 10.19
N ALA A 9 -13.12 -6.55 10.28
CA ALA A 9 -13.86 -5.62 11.15
C ALA A 9 -15.37 -5.60 10.84
N SER A 10 -15.75 -5.90 9.59
CA SER A 10 -17.16 -6.04 9.15
C SER A 10 -17.78 -7.39 9.51
N GLY A 11 -17.06 -8.28 10.19
CA GLY A 11 -17.53 -9.61 10.59
C GLY A 11 -17.43 -10.69 9.50
N LEU A 12 -16.80 -10.40 8.35
CA LEU A 12 -16.46 -11.43 7.37
C LEU A 12 -15.44 -12.42 7.92
N ARG A 13 -15.56 -13.68 7.51
CA ARG A 13 -14.66 -14.77 7.91
C ARG A 13 -14.18 -15.56 6.69
N VAL A 14 -13.03 -16.20 6.84
CA VAL A 14 -12.56 -17.16 5.82
C VAL A 14 -13.57 -18.31 5.74
N GLY A 15 -13.98 -18.65 4.51
CA GLY A 15 -14.99 -19.67 4.25
C GLY A 15 -16.40 -19.11 3.98
N ASP A 16 -16.66 -17.83 4.26
CA ASP A 16 -17.92 -17.20 3.88
C ASP A 16 -18.10 -17.17 2.38
N LYS A 17 -19.30 -17.50 1.92
CA LYS A 17 -19.69 -17.34 0.53
C LYS A 17 -20.52 -16.07 0.38
N LEU A 18 -19.98 -15.07 -0.30
CA LEU A 18 -20.67 -13.81 -0.56
C LEU A 18 -21.81 -14.05 -1.57
N THR A 19 -23.06 -13.87 -1.14
CA THR A 19 -24.27 -14.09 -1.95
C THR A 19 -24.90 -12.80 -2.45
N ARG A 20 -24.68 -11.66 -1.73
CA ARG A 20 -25.03 -10.31 -2.18
C ARG A 20 -23.96 -9.31 -1.74
N PHE A 21 -23.71 -8.32 -2.59
CA PHE A 21 -22.80 -7.22 -2.29
C PHE A 21 -23.29 -5.94 -2.96
N GLY A 22 -23.54 -4.90 -2.17
CA GLY A 22 -24.12 -3.66 -2.70
C GLY A 22 -25.50 -3.86 -3.34
N GLY A 23 -26.28 -4.81 -2.84
CA GLY A 23 -27.63 -5.10 -3.33
C GLY A 23 -27.71 -6.09 -4.50
N GLN A 24 -26.58 -6.46 -5.15
CA GLN A 24 -26.54 -7.39 -6.29
C GLN A 24 -25.79 -8.69 -5.98
N PRO A 25 -26.15 -9.81 -6.64
CA PRO A 25 -25.39 -11.05 -6.50
C PRO A 25 -24.07 -10.95 -7.26
N PRO A 26 -22.91 -11.11 -6.61
CA PRO A 26 -21.62 -11.14 -7.30
C PRO A 26 -21.44 -12.49 -8.01
N LEU A 27 -21.18 -12.48 -9.31
CA LEU A 27 -20.84 -13.66 -10.11
C LEU A 27 -19.33 -13.87 -10.20
N SER A 28 -18.57 -12.79 -10.02
CA SER A 28 -17.12 -12.78 -10.12
C SER A 28 -16.52 -11.73 -9.17
N PHE A 29 -15.21 -11.76 -9.03
CA PHE A 29 -14.49 -10.72 -8.28
C PHE A 29 -14.64 -9.33 -8.93
N ALA A 30 -14.88 -9.27 -10.24
CA ALA A 30 -15.10 -8.01 -10.93
C ALA A 30 -16.39 -7.29 -10.47
N ASP A 31 -17.43 -8.04 -10.09
CA ASP A 31 -18.67 -7.45 -9.56
C ASP A 31 -18.43 -6.79 -8.19
N VAL A 32 -17.60 -7.41 -7.35
CA VAL A 32 -17.18 -6.81 -6.08
C VAL A 32 -16.38 -5.53 -6.33
N GLN A 33 -15.44 -5.58 -7.29
CA GLN A 33 -14.65 -4.40 -7.66
C GLN A 33 -15.52 -3.28 -8.24
N TRP A 34 -16.56 -3.63 -9.01
CA TRP A 34 -17.50 -2.67 -9.57
C TRP A 34 -18.26 -1.91 -8.46
N VAL A 35 -18.82 -2.63 -7.48
CA VAL A 35 -19.50 -1.99 -6.34
C VAL A 35 -18.55 -1.09 -5.57
N LEU A 36 -17.34 -1.56 -5.28
CA LEU A 36 -16.31 -0.75 -4.64
C LEU A 36 -15.94 0.49 -5.48
N HIS A 37 -15.85 0.36 -6.80
CA HIS A 37 -15.58 1.48 -7.69
C HIS A 37 -16.67 2.56 -7.65
N GLN A 38 -17.94 2.16 -7.51
CA GLN A 38 -19.07 3.09 -7.38
C GLN A 38 -19.18 3.76 -6.00
N THR A 39 -18.48 3.23 -4.99
CA THR A 39 -18.52 3.80 -3.63
C THR A 39 -17.64 5.04 -3.57
N ASP A 40 -18.16 6.12 -2.95
CA ASP A 40 -17.47 7.39 -2.83
C ASP A 40 -16.11 7.24 -2.13
N GLU A 41 -15.13 8.06 -2.51
CA GLU A 41 -13.80 8.11 -1.87
C GLU A 41 -13.86 8.62 -0.43
N GLN A 42 -14.90 9.40 -0.09
CA GLN A 42 -15.17 9.83 1.28
C GLN A 42 -15.70 8.69 2.17
N GLY A 43 -15.85 7.49 1.60
CA GLY A 43 -16.29 6.32 2.31
C GLY A 43 -17.78 6.05 2.16
N GLY A 44 -18.25 5.06 2.89
CA GLY A 44 -19.66 4.64 2.85
C GLY A 44 -19.88 3.27 3.46
N THR A 45 -21.12 2.84 3.50
CA THR A 45 -21.50 1.53 3.99
C THR A 45 -22.05 0.69 2.84
N ILE A 46 -21.46 -0.47 2.61
CA ILE A 46 -21.91 -1.43 1.58
C ILE A 46 -22.61 -2.59 2.29
N PRO A 47 -23.93 -2.79 2.07
CA PRO A 47 -24.63 -3.95 2.60
C PRO A 47 -24.17 -5.22 1.88
N MET A 48 -24.02 -6.31 2.62
CA MET A 48 -23.66 -7.61 2.07
C MET A 48 -24.38 -8.75 2.76
N VAL A 49 -24.60 -9.82 2.02
CA VAL A 49 -25.15 -11.07 2.56
C VAL A 49 -24.17 -12.18 2.29
N VAL A 50 -23.85 -12.94 3.31
CA VAL A 50 -22.98 -14.11 3.20
C VAL A 50 -23.70 -15.38 3.62
N ASP A 51 -23.38 -16.48 2.97
CA ASP A 51 -23.70 -17.81 3.44
C ASP A 51 -22.51 -18.35 4.25
N ARG A 52 -22.74 -18.61 5.51
CA ARG A 52 -21.80 -19.20 6.45
C ARG A 52 -22.38 -20.52 6.96
N GLU A 53 -21.83 -21.62 6.51
CA GLU A 53 -22.26 -22.97 6.91
C GLU A 53 -23.77 -23.21 6.69
N GLY A 54 -24.31 -22.73 5.55
CA GLY A 54 -25.72 -22.86 5.20
C GLY A 54 -26.66 -21.83 5.85
N ARG A 55 -26.11 -20.87 6.59
CA ARG A 55 -26.88 -19.75 7.20
C ARG A 55 -26.58 -18.46 6.50
N GLN A 56 -27.65 -17.74 6.13
CA GLN A 56 -27.50 -16.39 5.59
C GLN A 56 -27.32 -15.39 6.73
N LEU A 57 -26.27 -14.55 6.62
CA LEU A 57 -25.96 -13.49 7.56
C LEU A 57 -25.90 -12.17 6.79
N GLU A 58 -26.59 -11.16 7.32
CA GLU A 58 -26.51 -9.79 6.82
C GLU A 58 -25.36 -9.07 7.54
N LEU A 59 -24.43 -8.53 6.78
CA LEU A 59 -23.28 -7.79 7.27
C LEU A 59 -23.19 -6.44 6.54
N SER A 60 -22.37 -5.55 7.07
CA SER A 60 -22.14 -4.24 6.46
C SER A 60 -20.63 -3.95 6.41
N LEU A 61 -20.10 -3.70 5.22
CA LEU A 61 -18.74 -3.25 5.05
C LEU A 61 -18.69 -1.73 5.19
N LEU A 62 -18.05 -1.25 6.25
CA LEU A 62 -17.83 0.17 6.49
C LEU A 62 -16.49 0.59 5.87
N LEU A 63 -16.55 1.53 4.94
CA LEU A 63 -15.37 2.10 4.29
C LEU A 63 -15.15 3.52 4.83
N PRO A 64 -14.01 3.81 5.47
CA PRO A 64 -13.70 5.17 5.94
C PRO A 64 -13.32 6.10 4.77
N ALA A 65 -13.26 7.40 5.01
CA ALA A 65 -12.71 8.36 4.05
C ALA A 65 -11.27 7.95 3.68
N GLY A 66 -10.92 8.04 2.41
CA GLY A 66 -9.59 7.66 1.90
C GLY A 66 -9.35 6.15 1.80
N TRP A 67 -10.35 5.29 2.00
CA TRP A 67 -10.25 3.83 1.97
C TRP A 67 -9.56 3.29 0.72
N ARG A 68 -9.68 3.97 -0.43
CA ARG A 68 -9.04 3.56 -1.69
C ARG A 68 -7.52 3.60 -1.62
N LYS A 69 -6.96 4.47 -0.78
CA LYS A 69 -5.51 4.67 -0.61
C LYS A 69 -4.92 3.81 0.51
N SER A 70 -5.76 3.27 1.41
CA SER A 70 -5.32 2.45 2.55
C SER A 70 -4.97 1.00 2.18
N GLY A 71 -5.25 0.58 0.93
CA GLY A 71 -4.98 -0.79 0.49
C GLY A 71 -3.51 -1.02 0.17
N ASP A 72 -2.92 -2.08 0.73
CA ASP A 72 -1.60 -2.55 0.29
C ASP A 72 -1.69 -3.14 -1.12
N LEU A 73 -1.11 -2.46 -2.11
CA LEU A 73 -0.98 -2.92 -3.49
C LEU A 73 0.31 -3.69 -3.75
N SER A 74 1.17 -3.83 -2.76
CA SER A 74 2.53 -4.37 -2.89
C SER A 74 2.58 -5.79 -3.45
N TRP A 75 1.53 -6.59 -3.23
CA TRP A 75 1.42 -7.97 -3.69
C TRP A 75 1.04 -8.11 -5.18
N ARG A 76 0.57 -7.04 -5.83
CA ARG A 76 0.17 -7.12 -7.25
C ARG A 76 1.39 -7.17 -8.15
N VAL A 77 1.39 -8.07 -9.11
CA VAL A 77 2.47 -8.19 -10.13
C VAL A 77 2.66 -6.88 -10.90
N THR A 78 1.57 -6.14 -11.15
CA THR A 78 1.59 -4.82 -11.82
C THR A 78 2.36 -3.76 -11.02
N SER A 79 2.52 -3.92 -9.70
CA SER A 79 3.28 -2.99 -8.85
C SER A 79 4.78 -2.96 -9.16
N TRP A 80 5.33 -3.98 -9.81
CA TRP A 80 6.73 -3.98 -10.23
C TRP A 80 7.05 -2.89 -11.27
N GLY A 81 6.09 -2.58 -12.15
CA GLY A 81 6.20 -1.44 -13.07
C GLY A 81 6.29 -0.12 -12.30
N LEU A 82 5.39 0.08 -11.32
CA LEU A 82 5.40 1.28 -10.46
C LEU A 82 6.67 1.38 -9.62
N ARG A 83 7.14 0.27 -9.06
CA ARG A 83 8.42 0.25 -8.32
C ARG A 83 9.58 0.65 -9.18
N ARG A 84 9.64 0.16 -10.42
CA ARG A 84 10.66 0.59 -11.37
C ARG A 84 10.59 2.10 -11.60
N MET A 85 9.41 2.62 -11.91
CA MET A 85 9.20 4.02 -12.25
C MET A 85 9.53 4.96 -11.08
N VAL A 86 9.04 4.66 -9.89
CA VAL A 86 8.98 5.59 -8.76
C VAL A 86 10.07 5.33 -7.73
N THR A 87 10.29 4.07 -7.37
CA THR A 87 11.20 3.70 -6.28
C THR A 87 12.54 3.11 -6.76
N GLY A 88 12.79 3.13 -8.09
CA GLY A 88 14.01 2.53 -8.65
C GLY A 88 14.12 1.03 -8.42
N GLY A 89 12.97 0.35 -8.22
CA GLY A 89 12.87 -1.09 -8.00
C GLY A 89 12.95 -1.52 -6.55
N MET A 90 12.72 -0.64 -5.58
CA MET A 90 12.49 -1.04 -4.18
C MET A 90 11.08 -1.59 -3.99
N ALA A 91 10.95 -2.63 -3.18
CA ALA A 91 9.70 -3.03 -2.55
C ALA A 91 9.73 -2.57 -1.10
N LEU A 92 8.71 -1.82 -0.70
CA LEU A 92 8.62 -1.16 0.60
C LEU A 92 7.50 -1.77 1.44
N GLU A 93 7.71 -1.83 2.73
CA GLU A 93 6.72 -2.30 3.73
C GLU A 93 6.63 -1.28 4.86
N ALA A 94 5.41 -0.88 5.18
CA ALA A 94 5.19 -0.04 6.36
C ALA A 94 5.65 -0.78 7.62
N MET A 95 6.37 -0.08 8.48
CA MET A 95 6.78 -0.62 9.76
C MET A 95 5.58 -0.70 10.70
N ASP A 96 5.45 -1.79 11.43
CA ASP A 96 4.44 -1.96 12.46
C ASP A 96 4.71 -1.06 13.69
N ASP A 97 3.71 -0.95 14.57
CA ASP A 97 3.77 -0.05 15.73
C ASP A 97 4.92 -0.42 16.65
N GLN A 98 5.16 -1.72 16.89
CA GLN A 98 6.26 -2.18 17.75
C GLN A 98 7.62 -1.79 17.16
N GLY A 99 7.83 -1.98 15.87
CA GLY A 99 9.08 -1.60 15.21
C GLY A 99 9.29 -0.07 15.18
N ARG A 100 8.22 0.71 15.11
CA ARG A 100 8.26 2.17 15.21
C ARG A 100 8.68 2.62 16.60
N ASP A 101 8.12 2.00 17.65
CA ASP A 101 8.46 2.26 19.04
C ASP A 101 9.92 1.92 19.33
N ASP A 102 10.38 0.74 18.90
CA ASP A 102 11.76 0.28 19.08
C ASP A 102 12.79 1.25 18.45
N LEU A 103 12.41 1.91 17.36
CA LEU A 103 13.25 2.90 16.66
C LEU A 103 12.95 4.36 17.03
N SER A 104 12.05 4.59 17.99
CA SER A 104 11.61 5.92 18.44
C SER A 104 11.12 6.81 17.28
N ILE A 105 10.32 6.24 16.37
CA ILE A 105 9.75 6.96 15.24
C ILE A 105 8.41 7.55 15.67
N SER A 106 8.29 8.87 15.61
CA SER A 106 7.07 9.59 15.97
C SER A 106 5.90 9.21 15.07
N ASP A 107 4.69 9.29 15.63
CA ASP A 107 3.45 9.10 14.87
C ASP A 107 3.36 10.06 13.68
N GLY A 108 2.78 9.55 12.59
CA GLY A 108 2.64 10.33 11.35
C GLY A 108 3.94 10.56 10.59
N LYS A 109 5.08 9.99 11.03
CA LYS A 109 6.34 10.06 10.29
C LYS A 109 6.58 8.79 9.46
N MET A 110 7.11 9.00 8.27
CA MET A 110 7.43 7.94 7.32
C MET A 110 8.43 6.95 7.90
N ALA A 111 8.09 5.66 7.80
CA ALA A 111 8.94 4.55 8.19
C ALA A 111 8.64 3.34 7.30
N LEU A 112 9.22 3.31 6.11
CA LEU A 112 9.04 2.23 5.16
C LEU A 112 10.31 1.40 5.06
N ARG A 113 10.24 0.14 5.49
CA ARG A 113 11.37 -0.79 5.41
C ARG A 113 11.55 -1.26 3.97
N VAL A 114 12.77 -1.23 3.47
CA VAL A 114 13.14 -1.77 2.16
C VAL A 114 13.23 -3.29 2.26
N LYS A 115 12.18 -4.01 1.80
CA LYS A 115 12.14 -5.49 1.78
C LYS A 115 13.00 -6.07 0.68
N HIS A 116 13.05 -5.39 -0.45
CA HIS A 116 13.75 -5.88 -1.63
C HIS A 116 14.26 -4.71 -2.46
N VAL A 117 15.39 -4.93 -3.11
CA VAL A 117 15.96 -3.99 -4.09
C VAL A 117 16.24 -4.74 -5.39
N GLY A 118 15.69 -4.24 -6.48
CA GLY A 118 15.89 -4.81 -7.80
C GLY A 118 17.36 -4.82 -8.20
N ARG A 119 17.76 -5.82 -8.97
CA ARG A 119 19.20 -6.07 -9.25
C ARG A 119 19.67 -5.59 -10.61
N TYR A 120 18.79 -5.56 -11.62
CA TYR A 120 19.18 -5.41 -13.02
C TYR A 120 18.38 -4.33 -13.75
N GLY A 121 19.03 -3.72 -14.74
CA GLY A 121 18.41 -2.75 -15.63
C GLY A 121 17.76 -1.56 -14.88
N PRO A 122 16.60 -1.09 -15.34
CA PRO A 122 15.86 -0.02 -14.70
C PRO A 122 15.41 -0.35 -13.27
N HIS A 123 15.12 -1.61 -12.96
CA HIS A 123 14.77 -2.05 -11.60
C HIS A 123 15.96 -1.96 -10.61
N GLY A 124 17.18 -1.80 -11.07
CA GLY A 124 18.36 -1.70 -10.24
C GLY A 124 18.78 -0.27 -9.88
N ALA A 125 17.95 0.74 -10.14
CA ALA A 125 18.32 2.13 -9.89
C ALA A 125 18.55 2.44 -8.41
N ALA A 126 17.69 1.94 -7.52
CA ALA A 126 17.86 2.09 -6.07
C ALA A 126 19.15 1.42 -5.58
N LYS A 127 19.48 0.23 -6.10
CA LYS A 127 20.75 -0.44 -5.79
C LYS A 127 21.96 0.36 -6.24
N LYS A 128 21.90 0.94 -7.45
CA LYS A 128 22.97 1.80 -7.97
C LYS A 128 23.16 3.06 -7.14
N ALA A 129 22.06 3.60 -6.59
CA ALA A 129 22.11 4.73 -5.66
C ALA A 129 22.67 4.35 -4.28
N GLY A 130 22.85 3.05 -3.98
CA GLY A 130 23.44 2.56 -2.75
C GLY A 130 22.42 2.10 -1.69
N ILE A 131 21.13 2.04 -2.04
CA ILE A 131 20.09 1.52 -1.15
C ILE A 131 20.21 0.00 -1.02
N GLN A 132 19.97 -0.51 0.19
CA GLN A 132 20.10 -1.91 0.55
C GLN A 132 18.80 -2.44 1.17
N PRO A 133 18.56 -3.75 1.14
CA PRO A 133 17.54 -4.35 1.99
C PRO A 133 17.75 -3.98 3.46
N ASP A 134 16.65 -3.86 4.19
CA ASP A 134 16.55 -3.44 5.58
C ASP A 134 16.92 -1.97 5.87
N ASP A 135 17.25 -1.16 4.86
CA ASP A 135 17.22 0.28 5.01
C ASP A 135 15.79 0.75 5.36
N LEU A 136 15.70 1.77 6.19
CA LEU A 136 14.43 2.40 6.52
C LEU A 136 14.31 3.72 5.75
N LEU A 137 13.38 3.78 4.80
CA LEU A 137 13.07 4.99 4.07
C LEU A 137 12.26 5.92 4.97
N ILE A 138 12.83 7.08 5.29
CA ILE A 138 12.27 8.06 6.23
C ILE A 138 11.87 9.38 5.57
N SER A 139 12.28 9.60 4.33
CA SER A 139 11.78 10.71 3.52
C SER A 139 11.91 10.40 2.04
N TYR A 140 10.92 10.83 1.27
CA TYR A 140 10.90 10.77 -0.17
C TYR A 140 10.51 12.14 -0.73
N ASP A 141 11.39 12.73 -1.52
CA ASP A 141 11.17 14.03 -2.16
C ASP A 141 10.86 15.17 -1.16
N GLY A 142 11.51 15.14 0.00
CA GLY A 142 11.28 16.09 1.09
C GLY A 142 10.03 15.81 1.94
N ARG A 143 9.22 14.83 1.58
CA ARG A 143 8.04 14.38 2.36
C ARG A 143 8.46 13.28 3.35
N ASP A 144 7.94 13.37 4.55
CA ASP A 144 8.16 12.40 5.63
C ASP A 144 6.84 11.88 6.25
N ASP A 145 5.73 12.09 5.52
CA ASP A 145 4.37 11.76 5.91
C ASP A 145 3.70 10.70 5.01
N LEU A 146 4.46 10.08 4.11
CA LEU A 146 4.00 8.98 3.26
C LEU A 146 4.12 7.66 4.03
N MET A 147 3.01 7.18 4.57
CA MET A 147 3.00 6.07 5.54
C MET A 147 3.02 4.69 4.88
N THR A 148 2.69 4.62 3.59
CA THR A 148 2.61 3.36 2.84
C THR A 148 3.29 3.47 1.47
N GLU A 149 3.69 2.32 0.89
CA GLU A 149 4.19 2.26 -0.49
C GLU A 149 3.15 2.79 -1.49
N THR A 150 1.87 2.56 -1.21
CA THR A 150 0.76 3.05 -2.04
C THR A 150 0.65 4.57 -2.03
N GLU A 151 0.76 5.21 -0.87
CA GLU A 151 0.77 6.68 -0.76
C GLU A 151 1.97 7.29 -1.46
N LEU A 152 3.14 6.64 -1.36
CA LEU A 152 4.34 7.06 -2.08
C LEU A 152 4.14 6.97 -3.60
N PHE A 153 3.52 5.90 -4.12
CA PHE A 153 3.20 5.79 -5.54
C PHE A 153 2.21 6.87 -5.98
N ASP A 154 1.13 7.08 -5.22
CA ASP A 154 0.13 8.12 -5.51
C ASP A 154 0.79 9.50 -5.58
N TYR A 155 1.62 9.83 -4.59
CA TYR A 155 2.36 11.09 -4.59
C TYR A 155 3.25 11.24 -5.82
N ALA A 156 4.10 10.26 -6.09
CA ALA A 156 5.10 10.37 -7.15
C ALA A 156 4.48 10.44 -8.53
N ILE A 157 3.44 9.64 -8.82
CA ILE A 157 2.74 9.64 -10.11
C ILE A 157 2.08 10.99 -10.37
N ASN A 158 1.51 11.62 -9.34
CA ASN A 158 0.80 12.89 -9.49
C ASN A 158 1.72 14.12 -9.51
N HIS A 159 2.95 14.03 -8.97
CA HIS A 159 3.81 15.19 -8.77
C HIS A 159 5.16 15.12 -9.49
N ARG A 160 5.53 13.96 -10.02
CA ARG A 160 6.81 13.76 -10.69
C ARG A 160 6.64 13.21 -12.10
N ARG A 161 7.61 13.48 -12.97
CA ARG A 161 7.62 13.06 -14.37
C ARG A 161 8.87 12.27 -14.68
N HIS A 162 8.81 11.49 -15.72
CA HIS A 162 9.99 10.81 -16.26
C HIS A 162 11.12 11.80 -16.50
N GLY A 163 12.31 11.48 -16.00
CA GLY A 163 13.50 12.30 -16.09
C GLY A 163 13.78 13.16 -14.86
N ASP A 164 12.78 13.30 -13.95
CA ASP A 164 13.02 13.95 -12.65
C ASP A 164 13.95 13.09 -11.78
N GLU A 165 14.64 13.74 -10.86
CA GLU A 165 15.35 13.09 -9.76
C GLU A 165 14.71 13.45 -8.44
N VAL A 166 14.51 12.46 -7.58
CA VAL A 166 13.95 12.65 -6.25
C VAL A 166 15.00 12.35 -5.19
N LYS A 167 15.10 13.23 -4.22
CA LYS A 167 15.93 13.01 -3.04
C LYS A 167 15.22 12.08 -2.08
N VAL A 168 15.93 11.03 -1.65
CA VAL A 168 15.45 10.11 -0.61
C VAL A 168 16.40 10.12 0.58
N LEU A 169 15.85 10.00 1.78
CA LEU A 169 16.61 9.78 2.99
C LEU A 169 16.31 8.40 3.51
N VAL A 170 17.36 7.63 3.77
CA VAL A 170 17.24 6.31 4.41
C VAL A 170 18.05 6.30 5.71
N ARG A 171 17.52 5.59 6.71
CA ARG A 171 18.23 5.26 7.94
C ARG A 171 18.78 3.85 7.84
N ARG A 172 20.08 3.70 8.02
CA ARG A 172 20.80 2.42 8.09
C ARG A 172 21.50 2.31 9.43
N GLY A 173 20.92 1.55 10.36
CA GLY A 173 21.31 1.58 11.75
C GLY A 173 21.15 2.99 12.34
N HIS A 174 22.24 3.59 12.79
CA HIS A 174 22.23 4.96 13.37
C HIS A 174 22.59 6.07 12.36
N ARG A 175 22.77 5.74 11.08
CA ARG A 175 23.18 6.71 10.05
C ARG A 175 22.03 7.07 9.14
N GLU A 176 21.87 8.35 8.87
CA GLU A 176 21.01 8.84 7.81
C GLU A 176 21.83 9.09 6.55
N LEU A 177 21.37 8.54 5.45
CA LEU A 177 22.02 8.60 4.15
C LEU A 177 21.07 9.27 3.16
N SER A 178 21.58 10.25 2.43
CA SER A 178 20.85 10.94 1.37
C SER A 178 21.26 10.40 0.02
N MET A 179 20.28 10.04 -0.81
CA MET A 179 20.50 9.49 -2.14
C MET A 179 19.57 10.15 -3.16
N GLN A 180 19.91 10.05 -4.43
CA GLN A 180 19.07 10.50 -5.54
C GLN A 180 18.55 9.30 -6.30
N LEU A 181 17.28 9.31 -6.63
CA LEU A 181 16.61 8.28 -7.43
C LEU A 181 16.01 8.92 -8.69
N PRO A 182 16.26 8.34 -9.88
CA PRO A 182 15.62 8.80 -11.10
C PRO A 182 14.17 8.32 -11.16
N ILE A 183 13.27 9.19 -11.61
CA ILE A 183 11.94 8.80 -12.05
C ILE A 183 12.05 8.24 -13.46
N GLN A 184 11.68 6.99 -13.63
CA GLN A 184 11.89 6.23 -14.86
C GLN A 184 10.59 6.07 -15.67
N PRO A 185 10.65 5.79 -16.99
CA PRO A 185 9.50 5.57 -17.83
C PRO A 185 8.74 4.30 -17.50
#